data_aa673c6e64806833985785257678e128
#
_entry.id   aa673c6e64806833985785257678e128
#
_cell.length_a   1.000
_cell.length_b   1.000
_cell.length_c   1.000
_cell.angle_alpha   90.00
_cell.angle_beta   90.00
_cell.angle_gamma   90.00
#
_symmetry.space_group_name_H-M   'P 1'
#
loop_
_entity.id
_entity.type
_entity.pdbx_description
1 polymer ?
#
loop_
_entity_poly.entity_id
_entity_poly.type
_entity_poly.pdbx_seq_one_letter_code
_entity_poly.pdbx_strand_id
1 'polypeptide(L)'
;AFALMKKEFIIIFRTPGYAFSYLSVALIMPLIVFFSVSLTADMVKSLVGVNTSLELALILTVLFVSLTNTFCATGINRDREMFYSIKAMPVSGKKVMMVKVLTALIVAFISNVANAVVLGATGYVNVGGAFLVLIVGVLIAFTQICFATRSNLNFPDFTDKGGDRATNLVSRVITFGLIATSLVGALLLYFKISQSLKGVYSNTITYVISALTSVILAVLGWAYMIRKLKKKYYEVSG
;
A
#
# COMPACT_ATOMS: atom_id res chain seq x y z
N ALA A 1 7.73 -8.27 20.98
CA ALA A 1 7.47 -7.58 19.69
C ALA A 1 8.72 -6.86 19.17
N PHE A 2 9.40 -6.06 19.98
CA PHE A 2 10.56 -5.28 19.53
C PHE A 2 11.72 -6.15 19.00
N ALA A 3 12.09 -7.24 19.68
CA ALA A 3 13.13 -8.17 19.24
C ALA A 3 12.80 -8.81 17.88
N LEU A 4 11.53 -9.18 17.64
CA LEU A 4 11.09 -9.71 16.35
C LEU A 4 11.17 -8.64 15.26
N MET A 5 10.79 -7.41 15.55
CA MET A 5 10.87 -6.29 14.60
C MET A 5 12.33 -5.98 14.25
N LYS A 6 13.24 -5.94 15.24
CA LYS A 6 14.68 -5.81 15.01
C LYS A 6 15.22 -6.93 14.10
N LYS A 7 14.79 -8.16 14.33
CA LYS A 7 15.14 -9.31 13.48
C LYS A 7 14.69 -9.07 12.02
N GLU A 8 13.44 -8.66 11.79
CA GLU A 8 12.90 -8.40 10.45
C GLU A 8 13.72 -7.32 9.72
N PHE A 9 14.05 -6.21 10.40
CA PHE A 9 14.88 -5.17 9.82
C PHE A 9 16.29 -5.67 9.49
N ILE A 10 16.92 -6.46 10.38
CA ILE A 10 18.24 -7.04 10.11
C ILE A 10 18.20 -7.93 8.88
N ILE A 11 17.17 -8.77 8.72
CA ILE A 11 17.03 -9.66 7.54
C ILE A 11 16.89 -8.82 6.27
N ILE A 12 16.06 -7.77 6.29
CA ILE A 12 15.86 -6.90 5.15
C ILE A 12 17.15 -6.23 4.72
N PHE A 13 17.87 -5.59 5.64
CA PHE A 13 19.08 -4.84 5.30
C PHE A 13 20.30 -5.74 5.03
N ARG A 14 20.33 -6.96 5.59
CA ARG A 14 21.41 -7.93 5.32
C ARG A 14 21.30 -8.57 3.93
N THR A 15 20.11 -8.59 3.33
CA THR A 15 19.90 -9.19 2.02
C THR A 15 19.75 -8.08 0.99
N PRO A 16 20.72 -7.86 0.08
CA PRO A 16 20.71 -6.71 -0.85
C PRO A 16 19.45 -6.58 -1.68
N GLY A 17 18.90 -7.71 -2.17
CA GLY A 17 17.66 -7.71 -2.96
C GLY A 17 16.44 -7.22 -2.18
N TYR A 18 16.34 -7.56 -0.90
CA TYR A 18 15.25 -7.06 -0.05
C TYR A 18 15.47 -5.61 0.33
N ALA A 19 16.69 -5.23 0.72
CA ALA A 19 17.02 -3.83 1.01
C ALA A 19 16.69 -2.93 -0.17
N PHE A 20 17.09 -3.33 -1.39
CA PHE A 20 16.75 -2.59 -2.61
C PHE A 20 15.23 -2.46 -2.80
N SER A 21 14.47 -3.55 -2.65
CA SER A 21 13.00 -3.51 -2.80
C SER A 21 12.32 -2.56 -1.81
N TYR A 22 12.78 -2.51 -0.56
CA TYR A 22 12.19 -1.62 0.45
C TYR A 22 12.63 -0.16 0.27
N LEU A 23 13.91 0.09 -0.07
CA LEU A 23 14.43 1.42 -0.32
C LEU A 23 13.84 2.03 -1.61
N SER A 24 13.68 1.22 -2.66
CA SER A 24 13.07 1.70 -3.91
C SER A 24 11.63 2.18 -3.67
N VAL A 25 10.84 1.47 -2.88
CA VAL A 25 9.49 1.94 -2.50
C VAL A 25 9.54 3.29 -1.79
N ALA A 26 10.45 3.44 -0.82
CA ALA A 26 10.53 4.66 -0.03
C ALA A 26 10.99 5.89 -0.84
N LEU A 27 11.86 5.71 -1.82
CA LEU A 27 12.49 6.80 -2.56
C LEU A 27 11.87 7.04 -3.94
N ILE A 28 11.57 5.99 -4.69
CA ILE A 28 11.11 6.09 -6.08
C ILE A 28 9.64 6.51 -6.15
N MET A 29 8.80 5.97 -5.26
CA MET A 29 7.36 6.24 -5.27
C MET A 29 7.02 7.75 -5.20
N PRO A 30 7.57 8.54 -4.26
CA PRO A 30 7.28 9.98 -4.20
C PRO A 30 7.70 10.74 -5.47
N LEU A 31 8.84 10.37 -6.06
CA LEU A 31 9.33 10.99 -7.30
C LEU A 31 8.41 10.68 -8.48
N ILE A 32 8.01 9.43 -8.65
CA ILE A 32 7.12 9.03 -9.74
C ILE A 32 5.77 9.73 -9.61
N VAL A 33 5.18 9.77 -8.40
CA VAL A 33 3.91 10.48 -8.19
C VAL A 33 4.05 11.97 -8.51
N PHE A 34 5.10 12.61 -8.04
CA PHE A 34 5.38 14.01 -8.33
C PHE A 34 5.47 14.28 -9.85
N PHE A 35 6.33 13.55 -10.56
CA PHE A 35 6.46 13.73 -12.02
C PHE A 35 5.15 13.43 -12.75
N SER A 36 4.42 12.41 -12.34
CA SER A 36 3.14 12.08 -12.97
C SER A 36 2.10 13.18 -12.74
N VAL A 37 2.02 13.75 -11.55
CA VAL A 37 1.11 14.87 -11.25
C VAL A 37 1.53 16.10 -12.04
N SER A 38 2.82 16.45 -12.07
CA SER A 38 3.32 17.64 -12.79
C SER A 38 3.06 17.58 -14.29
N LEU A 39 3.20 16.41 -14.90
CA LEU A 39 2.94 16.24 -16.33
C LEU A 39 1.44 16.21 -16.70
N THR A 40 0.61 15.67 -15.81
CA THR A 40 -0.82 15.44 -16.13
C THR A 40 -1.73 16.57 -15.67
N ALA A 41 -1.39 17.29 -14.59
CA ALA A 41 -2.25 18.31 -14.03
C ALA A 41 -2.55 19.45 -15.01
N ASP A 42 -1.53 19.96 -15.70
CA ASP A 42 -1.67 21.05 -16.68
C ASP A 42 -2.42 20.59 -17.93
N MET A 43 -2.17 19.35 -18.39
CA MET A 43 -2.90 18.77 -19.53
C MET A 43 -4.39 18.61 -19.22
N VAL A 44 -4.72 18.07 -18.04
CA VAL A 44 -6.12 17.86 -17.65
C VAL A 44 -6.81 19.20 -17.41
N LYS A 45 -6.13 20.18 -16.80
CA LYS A 45 -6.66 21.53 -16.64
C LYS A 45 -6.99 22.21 -17.97
N SER A 46 -6.14 22.04 -18.98
CA SER A 46 -6.42 22.60 -20.32
C SER A 46 -7.57 21.92 -21.05
N LEU A 47 -7.81 20.63 -20.82
CA LEU A 47 -8.87 19.86 -21.46
C LEU A 47 -10.23 20.01 -20.75
N VAL A 48 -10.23 20.03 -19.45
CA VAL A 48 -11.49 20.00 -18.63
C VAL A 48 -11.86 21.39 -18.10
N GLY A 49 -10.92 22.36 -18.13
CA GLY A 49 -11.14 23.71 -17.60
C GLY A 49 -11.23 23.80 -16.06
N VAL A 50 -10.99 22.71 -15.36
CA VAL A 50 -11.12 22.59 -13.90
C VAL A 50 -9.81 22.12 -13.28
N ASN A 51 -9.45 22.66 -12.12
CA ASN A 51 -8.29 22.19 -11.38
C ASN A 51 -8.60 20.83 -10.71
N THR A 52 -7.97 19.77 -11.22
CA THR A 52 -8.13 18.36 -10.75
C THR A 52 -6.85 17.83 -10.13
N SER A 53 -5.91 18.70 -9.75
CA SER A 53 -4.60 18.28 -9.22
C SER A 53 -4.70 17.40 -7.97
N LEU A 54 -5.66 17.68 -7.08
CA LEU A 54 -5.90 16.90 -5.87
C LEU A 54 -6.40 15.47 -6.20
N GLU A 55 -7.38 15.35 -7.09
CA GLU A 55 -7.94 14.07 -7.50
C GLU A 55 -6.89 13.22 -8.20
N LEU A 56 -6.11 13.83 -9.09
CA LEU A 56 -4.99 13.16 -9.77
C LEU A 56 -3.93 12.70 -8.75
N ALA A 57 -3.55 13.56 -7.81
CA ALA A 57 -2.60 13.21 -6.77
C ALA A 57 -3.09 12.01 -5.93
N LEU A 58 -4.36 11.96 -5.59
CA LEU A 58 -4.96 10.84 -4.84
C LEU A 58 -4.96 9.55 -5.67
N ILE A 59 -5.44 9.59 -6.92
CA ILE A 59 -5.50 8.43 -7.80
C ILE A 59 -4.10 7.86 -8.04
N LEU A 60 -3.13 8.73 -8.38
CA LEU A 60 -1.75 8.32 -8.62
C LEU A 60 -1.08 7.78 -7.35
N THR A 61 -1.33 8.40 -6.19
CA THR A 61 -0.83 7.88 -4.91
C THR A 61 -1.35 6.48 -4.65
N VAL A 62 -2.66 6.23 -4.82
CA VAL A 62 -3.27 4.90 -4.63
C VAL A 62 -2.68 3.90 -5.62
N LEU A 63 -2.51 4.28 -6.89
CA LEU A 63 -1.93 3.45 -7.93
C LEU A 63 -0.49 3.04 -7.58
N PHE A 64 0.38 3.99 -7.25
CA PHE A 64 1.79 3.70 -6.99
C PHE A 64 2.00 3.00 -5.66
N VAL A 65 1.22 3.33 -4.61
CA VAL A 65 1.18 2.54 -3.37
C VAL A 65 0.84 1.09 -3.69
N SER A 66 -0.12 0.86 -4.58
CA SER A 66 -0.57 -0.48 -4.97
C SER A 66 0.49 -1.26 -5.73
N LEU A 67 1.26 -0.61 -6.58
CA LEU A 67 2.33 -1.25 -7.35
C LEU A 67 3.58 -1.52 -6.51
N THR A 68 3.90 -0.64 -5.57
CA THR A 68 5.15 -0.70 -4.81
C THR A 68 5.10 -1.63 -3.60
N ASN A 69 3.94 -1.81 -2.94
CA ASN A 69 3.81 -2.67 -1.75
C ASN A 69 3.80 -4.19 -2.05
N THR A 70 4.19 -4.60 -3.25
CA THR A 70 4.21 -6.02 -3.66
C THR A 70 5.22 -6.87 -2.87
N PHE A 71 6.27 -6.26 -2.32
CA PHE A 71 7.26 -6.96 -1.50
C PHE A 71 6.69 -7.65 -0.25
N CYS A 72 5.51 -7.21 0.21
CA CYS A 72 4.81 -7.84 1.33
C CYS A 72 4.23 -9.22 0.96
N ALA A 73 4.02 -9.49 -0.33
CA ALA A 73 3.50 -10.76 -0.81
C ALA A 73 4.44 -11.94 -0.55
N THR A 74 5.72 -11.69 -0.36
CA THR A 74 6.74 -12.72 -0.10
C THR A 74 7.27 -12.71 1.34
N GLY A 75 6.57 -12.02 2.25
CA GLY A 75 7.05 -11.81 3.63
C GLY A 75 7.25 -13.10 4.43
N ILE A 76 6.44 -14.14 4.22
CA ILE A 76 6.58 -15.46 4.87
C ILE A 76 7.62 -16.30 4.12
N ASN A 77 7.62 -16.25 2.80
CA ASN A 77 8.56 -17.01 1.96
C ASN A 77 10.02 -16.64 2.25
N ARG A 78 10.29 -15.41 2.71
CA ARG A 78 11.64 -14.97 3.12
C ARG A 78 12.18 -15.70 4.35
N ASP A 79 11.31 -16.19 5.23
CA ASP A 79 11.73 -16.91 6.41
C ASP A 79 12.23 -18.32 6.06
N ARG A 80 11.79 -18.93 4.97
CA ARG A 80 12.19 -20.27 4.52
C ARG A 80 12.28 -21.27 5.69
N GLU A 81 13.41 -21.93 5.85
CA GLU A 81 13.66 -22.90 6.94
C GLU A 81 13.51 -22.30 8.33
N MET A 82 13.83 -21.00 8.49
CA MET A 82 13.65 -20.30 9.78
C MET A 82 12.18 -20.18 10.18
N PHE A 83 11.24 -20.33 9.25
CA PHE A 83 9.80 -20.26 9.56
C PHE A 83 9.41 -21.34 10.59
N TYR A 84 9.95 -22.55 10.44
CA TYR A 84 9.69 -23.66 11.38
C TYR A 84 10.30 -23.41 12.75
N SER A 85 11.52 -22.87 12.77
CA SER A 85 12.17 -22.47 14.04
C SER A 85 11.39 -21.37 14.76
N ILE A 86 10.85 -20.38 14.02
CA ILE A 86 10.00 -19.33 14.60
C ILE A 86 8.69 -19.91 15.12
N LYS A 87 8.12 -20.91 14.42
CA LYS A 87 6.90 -21.59 14.82
C LYS A 87 7.06 -22.40 16.10
N ALA A 88 8.24 -22.94 16.35
CA ALA A 88 8.61 -23.65 17.58
C ALA A 88 8.86 -22.71 18.78
N MET A 89 9.08 -21.42 18.55
CA MET A 89 9.26 -20.45 19.65
C MET A 89 7.96 -20.24 20.44
N PRO A 90 8.02 -19.91 21.73
CA PRO A 90 6.84 -19.63 22.57
C PRO A 90 6.23 -18.25 22.25
N VAL A 91 6.03 -17.96 20.97
CA VAL A 91 5.45 -16.71 20.45
C VAL A 91 4.22 -17.02 19.61
N SER A 92 3.12 -16.34 19.90
CA SER A 92 1.89 -16.56 19.11
C SER A 92 2.10 -16.14 17.64
N GLY A 93 1.64 -16.97 16.69
CA GLY A 93 1.71 -16.67 15.27
C GLY A 93 1.05 -15.33 14.89
N LYS A 94 0.04 -14.89 15.67
CA LYS A 94 -0.54 -13.55 15.50
C LYS A 94 0.49 -12.44 15.73
N LYS A 95 1.34 -12.55 16.78
CA LYS A 95 2.39 -11.55 17.05
C LYS A 95 3.44 -11.52 15.93
N VAL A 96 3.83 -12.69 15.42
CA VAL A 96 4.79 -12.78 14.31
C VAL A 96 4.25 -12.08 13.07
N MET A 97 3.00 -12.38 12.68
CA MET A 97 2.38 -11.77 11.50
C MET A 97 2.17 -10.26 11.67
N MET A 98 1.79 -9.80 12.87
CA MET A 98 1.66 -8.36 13.17
C MET A 98 2.99 -7.62 13.03
N VAL A 99 4.10 -8.23 13.44
CA VAL A 99 5.43 -7.62 13.29
C VAL A 99 5.77 -7.46 11.81
N LYS A 100 5.48 -8.45 10.96
CA LYS A 100 5.70 -8.34 9.50
C LYS A 100 4.88 -7.20 8.88
N VAL A 101 3.61 -7.11 9.24
CA VAL A 101 2.73 -6.01 8.81
C VAL A 101 3.26 -4.66 9.27
N LEU A 102 3.67 -4.54 10.54
CA LEU A 102 4.16 -3.29 11.10
C LEU A 102 5.47 -2.84 10.44
N THR A 103 6.40 -3.77 10.20
CA THR A 103 7.67 -3.47 9.52
C THR A 103 7.42 -2.90 8.11
N ALA A 104 6.52 -3.52 7.36
CA ALA A 104 6.14 -3.04 6.03
C ALA A 104 5.42 -1.69 6.08
N LEU A 105 4.54 -1.51 7.07
CA LEU A 105 3.80 -0.26 7.26
C LEU A 105 4.71 0.92 7.60
N ILE A 106 5.78 0.70 8.37
CA ILE A 106 6.77 1.76 8.66
C ILE A 106 7.40 2.28 7.36
N VAL A 107 7.82 1.39 6.46
CA VAL A 107 8.41 1.79 5.17
C VAL A 107 7.38 2.51 4.29
N ALA A 108 6.17 1.97 4.19
CA ALA A 108 5.09 2.61 3.45
C ALA A 108 4.70 3.98 4.04
N PHE A 109 4.73 4.14 5.36
CA PHE A 109 4.48 5.41 6.03
C PHE A 109 5.53 6.46 5.66
N ILE A 110 6.82 6.11 5.73
CA ILE A 110 7.92 7.01 5.34
C ILE A 110 7.76 7.46 3.89
N SER A 111 7.45 6.54 2.98
CA SER A 111 7.21 6.83 1.56
C SER A 111 6.04 7.79 1.36
N ASN A 112 4.91 7.57 2.06
CA ASN A 112 3.72 8.42 1.94
C ASN A 112 3.95 9.81 2.57
N VAL A 113 4.72 9.91 3.66
CA VAL A 113 5.13 11.20 4.22
C VAL A 113 5.97 12.00 3.21
N ALA A 114 6.98 11.35 2.60
CA ALA A 114 7.79 11.98 1.57
C ALA A 114 6.93 12.47 0.39
N ASN A 115 5.99 11.64 -0.07
CA ASN A 115 5.05 11.99 -1.14
C ASN A 115 4.20 13.21 -0.80
N ALA A 116 3.60 13.24 0.39
CA ALA A 116 2.78 14.35 0.86
C ALA A 116 3.58 15.65 1.00
N VAL A 117 4.82 15.56 1.50
CA VAL A 117 5.72 16.72 1.62
C VAL A 117 6.09 17.26 0.24
N VAL A 118 6.44 16.41 -0.72
CA VAL A 118 6.81 16.83 -2.07
C VAL A 118 5.62 17.50 -2.76
N LEU A 119 4.43 16.91 -2.73
CA LEU A 119 3.23 17.47 -3.36
C LEU A 119 2.77 18.77 -2.71
N GLY A 120 2.89 18.89 -1.39
CA GLY A 120 2.57 20.12 -0.65
C GLY A 120 3.58 21.24 -0.90
N ALA A 121 4.88 20.93 -0.86
CA ALA A 121 5.96 21.90 -1.07
C ALA A 121 5.99 22.47 -2.49
N THR A 122 5.60 21.67 -3.48
CA THR A 122 5.54 22.11 -4.90
C THR A 122 4.27 22.90 -5.24
N GLY A 123 3.31 22.99 -4.33
CA GLY A 123 2.08 23.77 -4.54
C GLY A 123 1.03 23.11 -5.43
N TYR A 124 1.24 21.85 -5.90
CA TYR A 124 0.23 21.12 -6.65
C TYR A 124 -1.01 20.82 -5.82
N VAL A 125 -0.80 20.63 -4.52
CA VAL A 125 -1.88 20.34 -3.57
C VAL A 125 -1.74 21.28 -2.37
N ASN A 126 -2.86 21.81 -1.88
CA ASN A 126 -2.84 22.62 -0.67
C ASN A 126 -2.51 21.78 0.58
N VAL A 127 -2.16 22.41 1.69
CA VAL A 127 -1.74 21.73 2.92
C VAL A 127 -2.77 20.70 3.39
N GLY A 128 -4.07 21.04 3.36
CA GLY A 128 -5.14 20.11 3.72
C GLY A 128 -5.21 18.92 2.77
N GLY A 129 -4.99 19.13 1.47
CA GLY A 129 -4.92 18.06 0.47
C GLY A 129 -3.68 17.17 0.65
N ALA A 130 -2.53 17.73 1.03
CA ALA A 130 -1.33 16.93 1.33
C ALA A 130 -1.54 16.00 2.53
N PHE A 131 -2.20 16.47 3.59
CA PHE A 131 -2.62 15.62 4.70
C PHE A 131 -3.59 14.53 4.27
N LEU A 132 -4.55 14.84 3.40
CA LEU A 132 -5.46 13.84 2.86
C LEU A 132 -4.72 12.77 2.05
N VAL A 133 -3.81 13.16 1.16
CA VAL A 133 -2.98 12.24 0.37
C VAL A 133 -2.18 11.30 1.29
N LEU A 134 -1.61 11.84 2.37
CA LEU A 134 -0.91 11.05 3.38
C LEU A 134 -1.83 10.02 4.05
N ILE A 135 -3.00 10.46 4.54
CA ILE A 135 -3.93 9.57 5.24
C ILE A 135 -4.44 8.46 4.31
N VAL A 136 -4.90 8.84 3.12
CA VAL A 136 -5.40 7.90 2.11
C VAL A 136 -4.29 6.93 1.68
N GLY A 137 -3.10 7.43 1.38
CA GLY A 137 -1.95 6.61 0.99
C GLY A 137 -1.58 5.58 2.06
N VAL A 138 -1.52 5.97 3.34
CA VAL A 138 -1.21 5.07 4.45
C VAL A 138 -2.32 4.03 4.66
N LEU A 139 -3.59 4.40 4.58
CA LEU A 139 -4.72 3.48 4.75
C LEU A 139 -4.78 2.45 3.61
N ILE A 140 -4.55 2.87 2.38
CA ILE A 140 -4.49 1.97 1.22
C ILE A 140 -3.26 1.06 1.31
N ALA A 141 -2.09 1.59 1.68
CA ALA A 141 -0.89 0.78 1.94
C ALA A 141 -1.17 -0.30 3.00
N PHE A 142 -1.80 0.08 4.11
CA PHE A 142 -2.18 -0.86 5.17
C PHE A 142 -3.12 -1.97 4.66
N THR A 143 -4.14 -1.59 3.88
CA THR A 143 -5.07 -2.55 3.25
C THR A 143 -4.32 -3.57 2.42
N GLN A 144 -3.42 -3.09 1.58
CA GLN A 144 -2.65 -3.94 0.67
C GLN A 144 -1.66 -4.85 1.40
N ILE A 145 -0.97 -4.33 2.42
CA ILE A 145 -0.08 -5.11 3.28
C ILE A 145 -0.86 -6.23 3.98
N CYS A 146 -2.05 -5.94 4.51
CA CYS A 146 -2.91 -6.95 5.12
C CYS A 146 -3.33 -8.04 4.12
N PHE A 147 -3.75 -7.64 2.92
CA PHE A 147 -4.13 -8.56 1.86
C PHE A 147 -2.94 -9.41 1.39
N ALA A 148 -1.78 -8.80 1.15
CA ALA A 148 -0.56 -9.47 0.73
C ALA A 148 -0.09 -10.49 1.77
N THR A 149 -0.05 -10.09 3.06
CA THR A 149 0.33 -10.96 4.16
C THR A 149 -0.59 -12.17 4.28
N ARG A 150 -1.90 -11.97 4.13
CA ARG A 150 -2.87 -13.06 4.16
C ARG A 150 -2.75 -13.97 2.94
N SER A 151 -2.57 -13.41 1.75
CA SER A 151 -2.35 -14.18 0.53
C SER A 151 -1.10 -15.06 0.65
N ASN A 152 -0.01 -14.53 1.16
CA ASN A 152 1.21 -15.28 1.38
C ASN A 152 1.05 -16.40 2.42
N LEU A 153 0.25 -16.18 3.47
CA LEU A 153 -0.08 -17.21 4.46
C LEU A 153 -0.94 -18.35 3.87
N ASN A 154 -1.80 -18.04 2.90
CA ASN A 154 -2.64 -19.04 2.25
C ASN A 154 -1.87 -19.89 1.22
N PHE A 155 -0.84 -19.31 0.60
CA PHE A 155 -0.07 -19.92 -0.48
C PHE A 155 1.44 -19.71 -0.24
N PRO A 156 1.99 -20.23 0.87
CA PRO A 156 3.42 -20.11 1.13
C PRO A 156 4.23 -20.91 0.11
N ASP A 157 5.39 -20.39 -0.25
CA ASP A 157 6.35 -21.06 -1.11
C ASP A 157 7.73 -20.99 -0.48
N PHE A 158 8.24 -22.15 -0.05
CA PHE A 158 9.54 -22.26 0.58
C PHE A 158 10.59 -22.88 -0.36
N THR A 159 10.22 -23.16 -1.63
CA THR A 159 11.13 -23.74 -2.60
C THR A 159 12.16 -22.72 -3.10
N ASP A 160 13.38 -23.17 -3.35
CA ASP A 160 14.45 -22.32 -3.90
C ASP A 160 14.17 -21.86 -5.35
N LYS A 161 13.31 -22.60 -6.04
CA LYS A 161 12.87 -22.33 -7.42
C LYS A 161 11.67 -21.36 -7.48
N GLY A 162 11.43 -20.57 -6.45
CA GLY A 162 10.26 -19.70 -6.20
C GLY A 162 9.83 -18.72 -7.32
N GLY A 163 9.97 -19.12 -8.58
CA GLY A 163 9.54 -18.33 -9.73
C GLY A 163 8.01 -18.19 -9.82
N ASP A 164 7.32 -19.28 -10.05
CA ASP A 164 5.92 -19.22 -10.49
C ASP A 164 4.91 -18.89 -9.38
N ARG A 165 5.07 -19.44 -8.18
CA ARG A 165 4.14 -19.15 -7.07
C ARG A 165 4.34 -17.78 -6.49
N ALA A 166 5.60 -17.32 -6.37
CA ALA A 166 5.89 -15.97 -5.92
C ALA A 166 5.38 -14.93 -6.92
N THR A 167 5.54 -15.14 -8.22
CA THR A 167 5.00 -14.27 -9.27
C THR A 167 3.48 -14.24 -9.25
N ASN A 168 2.81 -15.38 -9.04
CA ASN A 168 1.36 -15.46 -8.89
C ASN A 168 0.84 -14.71 -7.66
N LEU A 169 1.56 -14.73 -6.54
CA LEU A 169 1.21 -13.96 -5.35
C LEU A 169 1.36 -12.45 -5.58
N VAL A 170 2.46 -12.05 -6.18
CA VAL A 170 2.71 -10.64 -6.55
C VAL A 170 1.63 -10.16 -7.52
N SER A 171 1.31 -10.95 -8.56
CA SER A 171 0.24 -10.63 -9.51
C SER A 171 -1.12 -10.44 -8.83
N ARG A 172 -1.50 -11.29 -7.87
CA ARG A 172 -2.74 -11.13 -7.10
C ARG A 172 -2.77 -9.84 -6.28
N VAL A 173 -1.64 -9.47 -5.67
CA VAL A 173 -1.54 -8.23 -4.89
C VAL A 173 -1.62 -7.01 -5.79
N ILE A 174 -0.98 -7.03 -6.96
CA ILE A 174 -1.09 -5.98 -7.97
C ILE A 174 -2.54 -5.87 -8.47
N THR A 175 -3.18 -6.98 -8.83
CA THR A 175 -4.57 -6.98 -9.31
C THR A 175 -5.51 -6.38 -8.26
N PHE A 176 -5.37 -6.77 -6.99
CA PHE A 176 -6.15 -6.18 -5.90
C PHE A 176 -5.92 -4.66 -5.80
N GLY A 177 -4.67 -4.22 -5.90
CA GLY A 177 -4.31 -2.81 -5.88
C GLY A 177 -4.90 -2.03 -7.06
N LEU A 178 -4.88 -2.59 -8.27
CA LEU A 178 -5.48 -1.99 -9.45
C LEU A 178 -7.01 -1.87 -9.32
N ILE A 179 -7.68 -2.88 -8.76
CA ILE A 179 -9.11 -2.82 -8.46
C ILE A 179 -9.41 -1.71 -7.45
N ALA A 180 -8.63 -1.62 -6.37
CA ALA A 180 -8.79 -0.54 -5.39
C ALA A 180 -8.59 0.85 -6.02
N THR A 181 -7.57 1.00 -6.88
CA THR A 181 -7.31 2.25 -7.62
C THR A 181 -8.45 2.61 -8.56
N SER A 182 -8.96 1.65 -9.33
CA SER A 182 -10.08 1.89 -10.26
C SER A 182 -11.35 2.28 -9.52
N LEU A 183 -11.64 1.67 -8.38
CA LEU A 183 -12.78 2.00 -7.54
C LEU A 183 -12.69 3.42 -6.97
N VAL A 184 -11.56 3.76 -6.35
CA VAL A 184 -11.34 5.10 -5.81
C VAL A 184 -11.35 6.14 -6.94
N GLY A 185 -10.65 5.86 -8.04
CA GLY A 185 -10.57 6.76 -9.19
C GLY A 185 -11.92 7.01 -9.84
N ALA A 186 -12.71 5.95 -10.07
CA ALA A 186 -14.04 6.09 -10.65
C ALA A 186 -14.97 6.93 -9.77
N LEU A 187 -14.95 6.72 -8.45
CA LEU A 187 -15.74 7.51 -7.51
C LEU A 187 -15.32 8.99 -7.53
N LEU A 188 -14.03 9.28 -7.44
CA LEU A 188 -13.55 10.66 -7.42
C LEU A 188 -13.87 11.39 -8.73
N LEU A 189 -13.64 10.77 -9.87
CA LEU A 189 -13.93 11.35 -11.18
C LEU A 189 -15.43 11.55 -11.38
N TYR A 190 -16.27 10.58 -11.01
CA TYR A 190 -17.72 10.70 -11.11
C TYR A 190 -18.25 11.92 -10.33
N PHE A 191 -17.82 12.06 -9.07
CA PHE A 191 -18.26 13.19 -8.24
C PHE A 191 -17.70 14.51 -8.73
N LYS A 192 -16.47 14.55 -9.23
CA LYS A 192 -15.86 15.78 -9.79
C LYS A 192 -16.59 16.24 -11.05
N ILE A 193 -16.90 15.33 -11.97
CA ILE A 193 -17.65 15.62 -13.18
C ILE A 193 -19.07 16.08 -12.81
N SER A 194 -19.74 15.41 -11.86
CA SER A 194 -21.07 15.80 -11.39
C SER A 194 -21.08 17.20 -10.76
N GLN A 195 -20.05 17.59 -10.02
CA GLN A 195 -19.90 18.95 -9.48
C GLN A 195 -19.67 19.98 -10.59
N SER A 196 -18.84 19.64 -11.57
CA SER A 196 -18.58 20.51 -12.72
C SER A 196 -19.87 20.84 -13.49
N LEU A 197 -20.69 19.82 -13.75
CA LEU A 197 -22.00 19.99 -14.42
C LEU A 197 -22.99 20.87 -13.63
N LYS A 198 -22.90 20.90 -12.30
CA LYS A 198 -23.73 21.71 -11.42
C LYS A 198 -23.17 23.10 -11.12
N GLY A 199 -21.97 23.43 -11.64
CA GLY A 199 -21.29 24.70 -11.37
C GLY A 199 -20.84 24.89 -9.92
N VAL A 200 -20.86 23.83 -9.11
CA VAL A 200 -20.45 23.85 -7.69
C VAL A 200 -19.09 23.14 -7.55
N TYR A 201 -18.05 23.92 -7.29
CA TYR A 201 -16.70 23.37 -7.09
C TYR A 201 -16.35 23.34 -5.61
N SER A 202 -16.52 22.19 -4.99
CA SER A 202 -16.10 21.99 -3.59
C SER A 202 -15.18 20.79 -3.46
N ASN A 203 -13.99 21.01 -2.89
CA ASN A 203 -13.10 19.91 -2.56
C ASN A 203 -13.59 19.07 -1.37
N THR A 204 -14.58 19.56 -0.62
CA THR A 204 -15.12 18.87 0.56
C THR A 204 -15.61 17.47 0.24
N ILE A 205 -16.31 17.30 -0.89
CA ILE A 205 -16.81 15.97 -1.33
C ILE A 205 -15.63 15.04 -1.63
N THR A 206 -14.59 15.53 -2.30
CA THR A 206 -13.36 14.76 -2.55
C THR A 206 -12.70 14.30 -1.24
N TYR A 207 -12.61 15.18 -0.24
CA TYR A 207 -12.08 14.83 1.09
C TYR A 207 -12.90 13.73 1.77
N VAL A 208 -14.22 13.87 1.79
CA VAL A 208 -15.12 12.91 2.46
C VAL A 208 -15.07 11.54 1.77
N ILE A 209 -15.22 11.51 0.46
CA ILE A 209 -15.29 10.26 -0.30
C ILE A 209 -13.97 9.48 -0.23
N SER A 210 -12.85 10.15 -0.46
CA SER A 210 -11.54 9.50 -0.44
C SER A 210 -11.19 8.98 0.97
N ALA A 211 -11.52 9.73 2.03
CA ALA A 211 -11.34 9.29 3.39
C ALA A 211 -12.24 8.09 3.73
N LEU A 212 -13.54 8.15 3.43
CA LEU A 212 -14.48 7.06 3.72
C LEU A 212 -14.10 5.77 2.97
N THR A 213 -13.82 5.86 1.67
CA THR A 213 -13.45 4.68 0.87
C THR A 213 -12.17 4.04 1.38
N SER A 214 -11.15 4.82 1.73
CA SER A 214 -9.89 4.30 2.26
C SER A 214 -10.05 3.66 3.64
N VAL A 215 -10.87 4.23 4.53
CA VAL A 215 -11.19 3.64 5.84
C VAL A 215 -11.96 2.32 5.69
N ILE A 216 -12.97 2.28 4.82
CA ILE A 216 -13.73 1.04 4.56
C ILE A 216 -12.79 -0.06 4.06
N LEU A 217 -11.93 0.25 3.08
CA LEU A 217 -10.95 -0.70 2.56
C LEU A 217 -9.96 -1.17 3.64
N ALA A 218 -9.51 -0.27 4.52
CA ALA A 218 -8.60 -0.61 5.61
C ALA A 218 -9.26 -1.56 6.63
N VAL A 219 -10.50 -1.31 6.99
CA VAL A 219 -11.28 -2.18 7.90
C VAL A 219 -11.51 -3.56 7.27
N LEU A 220 -11.88 -3.61 5.99
CA LEU A 220 -12.07 -4.86 5.26
C LEU A 220 -10.75 -5.64 5.13
N GLY A 221 -9.65 -4.99 4.80
CA GLY A 221 -8.32 -5.60 4.70
C GLY A 221 -7.87 -6.18 6.05
N TRP A 222 -8.06 -5.43 7.12
CA TRP A 222 -7.77 -5.90 8.48
C TRP A 222 -8.64 -7.09 8.89
N ALA A 223 -9.95 -7.01 8.68
CA ALA A 223 -10.88 -8.08 8.98
C ALA A 223 -10.53 -9.36 8.19
N TYR A 224 -10.18 -9.22 6.92
CA TYR A 224 -9.73 -10.33 6.08
C TYR A 224 -8.45 -10.96 6.61
N MET A 225 -7.46 -10.16 7.02
CA MET A 225 -6.20 -10.66 7.55
C MET A 225 -6.39 -11.43 8.85
N ILE A 226 -7.16 -10.89 9.81
CA ILE A 226 -7.34 -11.52 11.13
C ILE A 226 -8.18 -12.79 11.04
N ARG A 227 -9.12 -12.86 10.09
CA ARG A 227 -10.02 -14.00 9.96
C ARG A 227 -9.24 -15.30 9.79
N LYS A 228 -9.39 -16.22 10.77
CA LYS A 228 -8.70 -17.52 10.81
C LYS A 228 -7.15 -17.44 10.79
N LEU A 229 -6.54 -16.28 11.11
CA LEU A 229 -5.08 -16.09 11.09
C LEU A 229 -4.36 -17.15 11.94
N LYS A 230 -4.79 -17.34 13.19
CA LYS A 230 -4.17 -18.29 14.11
C LYS A 230 -4.21 -19.73 13.57
N LYS A 231 -5.37 -20.17 13.07
CA LYS A 231 -5.54 -21.50 12.51
C LYS A 231 -4.62 -21.71 11.29
N LYS A 232 -4.67 -20.79 10.34
CA LYS A 232 -3.86 -20.86 9.11
C LYS A 232 -2.36 -20.82 9.37
N TYR A 233 -1.90 -20.02 10.34
CA TYR A 233 -0.47 -19.94 10.66
C TYR A 233 0.10 -21.31 11.11
N TYR A 234 -0.67 -22.07 11.88
CA TYR A 234 -0.23 -23.39 12.37
C TYR A 234 -0.48 -24.52 11.36
N GLU A 235 -1.41 -24.34 10.42
CA GLU A 235 -1.68 -25.30 9.35
C GLU A 235 -0.62 -25.29 8.23
N VAL A 236 0.17 -24.22 8.09
CA VAL A 236 1.26 -24.17 7.12
C VAL A 236 2.25 -25.27 7.42
N SER A 237 2.24 -26.34 6.61
CA SER A 237 3.22 -27.44 6.61
C SER A 237 4.07 -27.29 5.35
N GLY A 238 5.33 -27.66 5.45
CA GLY A 238 6.22 -27.74 4.29
C GLY A 238 5.88 -28.92 3.41
#